data_dd229082763f4f4077b3c3340e7426cb
#
_entry.id   dd229082763f4f4077b3c3340e7426cb
#
_cell.length_a   1.000
_cell.length_b   1.000
_cell.length_c   1.000
_cell.angle_alpha   90.00
_cell.angle_beta   90.00
_cell.angle_gamma   90.00
#
_symmetry.space_group_name_H-M   'P 1'
#
loop_
_entity.id
_entity.type
_entity.pdbx_description
1 polymer ?
#
loop_
_entity_poly.entity_id
_entity_poly.type
_entity_poly.pdbx_seq_one_letter_code
_entity_poly.pdbx_strand_id
1 'polypeptide(L)'
;MTTYKPDNYNSLSPYLIVNNAQKLVDLLKVIFKATEVRRFDHDNGTIAHIELKLDDTIIMISNSTDNYPANTTMLHIYVPDVFKTFNLAVDNACKIIEQPINKQGDPDTRGAFMDFAGNYWAVSTQTN
;
A
#
# COMPACT_ATOMS: atom_id res chain seq x y z
N MET A 1 12.84 24.31 18.14
CA MET A 1 13.08 22.94 18.65
C MET A 1 12.52 21.93 17.66
N THR A 2 13.33 20.97 17.27
CA THR A 2 12.91 19.91 16.35
C THR A 2 12.19 18.81 17.12
N THR A 3 11.05 18.38 16.63
CA THR A 3 10.39 17.20 17.17
C THR A 3 11.12 15.93 16.70
N TYR A 4 10.86 14.80 17.36
CA TYR A 4 11.57 13.55 17.05
C TYR A 4 11.11 12.89 15.75
N LYS A 5 10.05 13.37 15.12
CA LYS A 5 9.56 12.82 13.86
C LYS A 5 9.04 13.93 12.95
N PRO A 6 9.02 13.70 11.62
CA PRO A 6 8.47 14.69 10.68
C PRO A 6 7.00 14.95 10.92
N ASP A 7 6.54 16.16 10.57
CA ASP A 7 5.13 16.51 10.61
C ASP A 7 4.33 15.60 9.67
N ASN A 8 3.12 15.23 10.09
CA ASN A 8 2.19 14.38 9.34
C ASN A 8 2.67 12.93 9.18
N TYR A 9 3.62 12.49 10.00
CA TYR A 9 4.04 11.09 10.06
C TYR A 9 3.46 10.44 11.32
N ASN A 10 3.04 9.18 11.18
CA ASN A 10 2.81 8.32 12.35
C ASN A 10 4.16 7.81 12.84
N SER A 11 4.22 7.40 14.12
CA SER A 11 5.47 6.85 14.65
C SER A 11 5.82 5.50 14.04
N LEU A 12 4.80 4.73 13.68
CA LEU A 12 4.97 3.41 13.06
C LEU A 12 4.59 3.49 11.59
N SER A 13 5.46 3.01 10.72
CA SER A 13 5.15 2.89 9.29
C SER A 13 5.39 1.46 8.81
N PRO A 14 4.50 0.91 7.99
CA PRO A 14 4.81 -0.32 7.26
C PRO A 14 6.01 -0.09 6.34
N TYR A 15 6.86 -1.11 6.22
CA TYR A 15 8.02 -1.06 5.33
C TYR A 15 7.99 -2.27 4.40
N LEU A 16 7.82 -2.02 3.11
CA LEU A 16 7.69 -3.06 2.09
C LEU A 16 8.98 -3.11 1.26
N ILE A 17 9.56 -4.30 1.14
CA ILE A 17 10.74 -4.53 0.31
C ILE A 17 10.30 -5.44 -0.83
N VAL A 18 10.43 -4.97 -2.07
CA VAL A 18 9.91 -5.66 -3.25
C VAL A 18 10.96 -5.65 -4.37
N ASN A 19 10.87 -6.62 -5.26
CA ASN A 19 11.83 -6.75 -6.36
C ASN A 19 11.69 -5.65 -7.41
N ASN A 20 10.53 -5.04 -7.53
CA ASN A 20 10.29 -3.93 -8.46
C ASN A 20 9.50 -2.84 -7.73
N ALA A 21 10.21 -2.03 -6.96
CA ALA A 21 9.59 -0.99 -6.13
C ALA A 21 8.86 0.06 -6.97
N GLN A 22 9.41 0.46 -8.12
CA GLN A 22 8.75 1.44 -8.98
C GLN A 22 7.38 0.96 -9.45
N LYS A 23 7.27 -0.31 -9.82
CA LYS A 23 5.99 -0.90 -10.23
C LYS A 23 4.97 -0.87 -9.11
N LEU A 24 5.38 -1.17 -7.87
CA LEU A 24 4.50 -1.10 -6.72
C LEU A 24 4.05 0.33 -6.43
N VAL A 25 4.98 1.28 -6.48
CA VAL A 25 4.67 2.71 -6.31
C VAL A 25 3.61 3.15 -7.31
N ASP A 26 3.81 2.84 -8.58
CA ASP A 26 2.88 3.21 -9.64
C ASP A 26 1.49 2.59 -9.41
N LEU A 27 1.46 1.34 -8.99
CA LEU A 27 0.22 0.63 -8.67
C LEU A 27 -0.54 1.30 -7.52
N LEU A 28 0.16 1.63 -6.43
CA LEU A 28 -0.47 2.25 -5.26
C LEU A 28 -0.97 3.67 -5.55
N LYS A 29 -0.29 4.39 -6.44
CA LYS A 29 -0.77 5.70 -6.90
C LYS A 29 -2.10 5.58 -7.64
N VAL A 30 -2.26 4.54 -8.45
CA VAL A 30 -3.50 4.29 -9.19
C VAL A 30 -4.62 3.84 -8.26
N ILE A 31 -4.36 2.83 -7.43
CA ILE A 31 -5.39 2.18 -6.62
C ILE A 31 -5.85 3.07 -5.46
N PHE A 32 -4.88 3.66 -4.73
CA PHE A 32 -5.15 4.37 -3.48
C PHE A 32 -4.93 5.88 -3.59
N LYS A 33 -4.57 6.39 -4.76
CA LYS A 33 -4.18 7.80 -4.95
C LYS A 33 -3.03 8.20 -4.04
N ALA A 34 -2.10 7.27 -3.81
CA ALA A 34 -0.93 7.53 -3.00
C ALA A 34 -0.09 8.67 -3.58
N THR A 35 0.51 9.47 -2.71
CA THR A 35 1.37 10.59 -3.11
C THR A 35 2.79 10.37 -2.59
N GLU A 36 3.76 10.77 -3.41
CA GLU A 36 5.17 10.68 -3.02
C GLU A 36 5.50 11.81 -2.04
N VAL A 37 6.18 11.46 -0.94
CA VAL A 37 6.60 12.41 0.08
C VAL A 37 8.11 12.62 0.04
N ARG A 38 8.87 11.52 -0.06
CA ARG A 38 10.33 11.55 -0.02
C ARG A 38 10.87 10.37 -0.82
N ARG A 39 11.94 10.59 -1.60
CA ARG A 39 12.51 9.53 -2.46
C ARG A 39 14.01 9.65 -2.56
N PHE A 40 14.70 8.50 -2.49
CA PHE A 40 16.13 8.35 -2.73
C PHE A 40 16.35 7.17 -3.68
N ASP A 41 17.15 7.37 -4.73
CA ASP A 41 17.43 6.32 -5.70
C ASP A 41 18.87 5.83 -5.56
N HIS A 42 19.09 4.56 -5.93
CA HIS A 42 20.43 4.03 -6.16
C HIS A 42 21.01 4.60 -7.45
N ASP A 43 22.32 4.50 -7.62
CA ASP A 43 23.00 4.97 -8.85
C ASP A 43 22.49 4.28 -10.11
N ASN A 44 22.02 3.04 -9.98
CA ASN A 44 21.44 2.29 -11.13
C ASN A 44 19.99 2.68 -11.45
N GLY A 45 19.41 3.65 -10.74
CA GLY A 45 18.05 4.13 -10.96
C GLY A 45 16.95 3.38 -10.23
N THR A 46 17.27 2.29 -9.53
CA THR A 46 16.26 1.61 -8.69
C THR A 46 16.02 2.41 -7.42
N ILE A 47 14.85 2.20 -6.80
CA ILE A 47 14.49 2.94 -5.59
C ILE A 47 15.25 2.40 -4.40
N ALA A 48 16.10 3.25 -3.79
CA ALA A 48 16.75 2.93 -2.52
C ALA A 48 15.77 3.06 -1.36
N HIS A 49 14.90 4.07 -1.39
CA HIS A 49 13.91 4.33 -0.35
C HIS A 49 12.88 5.33 -0.85
N ILE A 50 11.62 5.04 -0.68
CA ILE A 50 10.54 5.96 -0.99
C ILE A 50 9.51 5.94 0.13
N GLU A 51 8.94 7.10 0.40
CA GLU A 51 7.84 7.26 1.34
C GLU A 51 6.62 7.73 0.57
N LEU A 52 5.54 6.98 0.70
CA LEU A 52 4.26 7.31 0.09
C LEU A 52 3.24 7.60 1.18
N LYS A 53 2.39 8.58 0.93
CA LYS A 53 1.25 8.84 1.80
C LYS A 53 0.01 8.20 1.18
N LEU A 54 -0.59 7.27 1.94
CA LEU A 54 -1.87 6.67 1.65
C LEU A 54 -2.86 7.23 2.67
N ASP A 55 -3.74 8.14 2.23
CA ASP A 55 -4.66 8.85 3.11
C ASP A 55 -3.92 9.53 4.26
N ASP A 56 -3.96 8.99 5.47
CA ASP A 56 -3.33 9.56 6.67
C ASP A 56 -2.04 8.82 7.09
N THR A 57 -1.61 7.82 6.35
CA THR A 57 -0.51 6.94 6.76
C THR A 57 0.64 6.99 5.77
N ILE A 58 1.85 7.08 6.30
CA ILE A 58 3.08 6.97 5.52
C ILE A 58 3.48 5.50 5.46
N ILE A 59 3.69 4.98 4.26
CA ILE A 59 4.33 3.70 4.06
C ILE A 59 5.68 3.89 3.39
N MET A 60 6.61 2.98 3.65
CA MET A 60 7.96 3.01 3.14
C MET A 60 8.19 1.83 2.23
N ILE A 61 8.87 2.05 1.12
CA ILE A 61 9.12 1.01 0.11
C ILE A 61 10.56 1.12 -0.36
N SER A 62 11.22 -0.01 -0.55
CA SER A 62 12.52 -0.07 -1.20
C SER A 62 12.60 -1.24 -2.15
N ASN A 63 13.49 -1.10 -3.14
CA ASN A 63 13.85 -2.22 -4.00
C ASN A 63 14.67 -3.22 -3.19
N SER A 64 14.44 -4.52 -3.41
CA SER A 64 15.21 -5.55 -2.71
C SER A 64 16.68 -5.50 -3.09
N THR A 65 17.52 -5.89 -2.15
CA THR A 65 18.96 -6.07 -2.32
C THR A 65 19.37 -7.38 -1.68
N ASP A 66 20.64 -7.79 -1.86
CA ASP A 66 21.13 -9.01 -1.22
C ASP A 66 21.07 -8.94 0.31
N ASN A 67 21.31 -7.75 0.87
CA ASN A 67 21.24 -7.55 2.32
C ASN A 67 19.81 -7.38 2.83
N TYR A 68 18.90 -6.94 1.98
CA TYR A 68 17.49 -6.71 2.31
C TYR A 68 16.61 -7.38 1.26
N PRO A 69 16.39 -8.69 1.40
CA PRO A 69 15.57 -9.44 0.44
C PRO A 69 14.11 -9.02 0.50
N ALA A 70 13.38 -9.31 -0.56
CA ALA A 70 11.95 -9.02 -0.63
C ALA A 70 11.19 -9.71 0.49
N ASN A 71 10.22 -9.01 1.06
CA ASN A 71 9.27 -9.56 2.03
C ASN A 71 7.85 -9.50 1.47
N THR A 72 6.92 -10.16 2.15
CA THR A 72 5.49 -10.03 1.90
C THR A 72 4.80 -9.69 3.21
N THR A 73 3.70 -8.96 3.12
CA THR A 73 2.96 -8.56 4.30
C THR A 73 1.46 -8.51 4.03
N MET A 74 0.69 -8.48 5.09
CA MET A 74 -0.75 -8.27 5.05
C MET A 74 -1.05 -6.88 5.59
N LEU A 75 -1.80 -6.11 4.81
CA LEU A 75 -2.18 -4.75 5.16
C LEU A 75 -3.69 -4.62 5.10
N HIS A 76 -4.23 -3.76 5.94
CA HIS A 76 -5.64 -3.37 5.90
C HIS A 76 -5.73 -1.86 5.74
N ILE A 77 -6.59 -1.41 4.84
CA ILE A 77 -6.84 0.02 4.63
C ILE A 77 -8.34 0.27 4.50
N TYR A 78 -8.83 1.29 5.21
CA TYR A 78 -10.14 1.84 4.98
C TYR A 78 -10.09 2.78 3.79
N VAL A 79 -11.06 2.65 2.90
CA VAL A 79 -11.19 3.49 1.70
C VAL A 79 -12.62 4.06 1.61
N PRO A 80 -12.81 5.19 0.92
CA PRO A 80 -14.16 5.79 0.81
C PRO A 80 -15.16 4.92 0.07
N ASP A 81 -14.72 4.14 -0.92
CA ASP A 81 -15.58 3.29 -1.75
C ASP A 81 -14.82 2.00 -2.08
N VAL A 82 -15.10 0.96 -1.31
CA VAL A 82 -14.42 -0.33 -1.42
C VAL A 82 -14.60 -0.96 -2.81
N PHE A 83 -15.77 -0.80 -3.42
CA PHE A 83 -16.02 -1.37 -4.74
C PHE A 83 -15.17 -0.71 -5.80
N LYS A 84 -15.07 0.61 -5.76
CA LYS A 84 -14.24 1.38 -6.70
C LYS A 84 -12.77 1.02 -6.56
N THR A 85 -12.26 0.99 -5.34
CA THR A 85 -10.85 0.65 -5.06
C THR A 85 -10.55 -0.79 -5.50
N PHE A 86 -11.42 -1.72 -5.16
CA PHE A 86 -11.26 -3.12 -5.55
C PHE A 86 -11.23 -3.29 -7.08
N ASN A 87 -12.14 -2.62 -7.78
CA ASN A 87 -12.19 -2.69 -9.25
C ASN A 87 -10.94 -2.10 -9.88
N LEU A 88 -10.39 -1.00 -9.35
CA LEU A 88 -9.13 -0.44 -9.81
C LEU A 88 -7.97 -1.44 -9.63
N ALA A 89 -7.94 -2.15 -8.51
CA ALA A 89 -6.93 -3.17 -8.27
C ALA A 89 -7.02 -4.31 -9.29
N VAL A 90 -8.21 -4.80 -9.55
CA VAL A 90 -8.46 -5.88 -10.52
C VAL A 90 -8.08 -5.40 -11.93
N ASP A 91 -8.48 -4.20 -12.31
CA ASP A 91 -8.16 -3.62 -13.63
C ASP A 91 -6.65 -3.43 -13.81
N ASN A 92 -5.89 -3.35 -12.72
CA ASN A 92 -4.43 -3.22 -12.74
C ASN A 92 -3.72 -4.52 -12.34
N ALA A 93 -4.35 -5.64 -12.66
CA ALA A 93 -3.77 -6.99 -12.60
C ALA A 93 -3.49 -7.52 -11.19
N CYS A 94 -4.13 -6.97 -10.16
CA CYS A 94 -4.09 -7.58 -8.85
C CYS A 94 -4.94 -8.85 -8.83
N LYS A 95 -4.50 -9.83 -8.04
CA LYS A 95 -5.23 -11.10 -7.90
C LYS A 95 -6.40 -10.92 -6.94
N ILE A 96 -7.58 -11.38 -7.35
CA ILE A 96 -8.77 -11.36 -6.49
C ILE A 96 -8.59 -12.41 -5.40
N ILE A 97 -8.71 -12.00 -4.14
CA ILE A 97 -8.72 -12.91 -2.99
C ILE A 97 -10.15 -13.04 -2.46
N GLU A 98 -10.83 -11.93 -2.25
CA GLU A 98 -12.20 -11.90 -1.77
C GLU A 98 -12.95 -10.73 -2.41
N GLN A 99 -14.08 -11.01 -3.06
CA GLN A 99 -14.95 -9.97 -3.61
C GLN A 99 -15.50 -9.11 -2.46
N PRO A 100 -15.67 -7.79 -2.65
CA PRO A 100 -16.26 -6.96 -1.62
C PRO A 100 -17.66 -7.46 -1.26
N ILE A 101 -17.88 -7.67 0.04
CA ILE A 101 -19.15 -8.15 0.57
C ILE A 101 -19.37 -7.55 1.97
N ASN A 102 -20.64 -7.27 2.28
CA ASN A 102 -21.06 -6.92 3.63
C ASN A 102 -21.73 -8.14 4.25
N LYS A 103 -21.03 -8.80 5.16
CA LYS A 103 -21.55 -9.96 5.87
C LYS A 103 -22.45 -9.52 7.01
N GLN A 104 -23.45 -10.34 7.32
CA GLN A 104 -24.38 -10.05 8.42
C GLN A 104 -23.59 -9.84 9.73
N GLY A 105 -23.89 -8.72 10.42
CA GLY A 105 -23.22 -8.37 11.67
C GLY A 105 -21.90 -7.62 11.52
N ASP A 106 -21.40 -7.47 10.30
CA ASP A 106 -20.18 -6.70 10.05
C ASP A 106 -20.54 -5.23 9.75
N PRO A 107 -19.99 -4.24 10.48
CA PRO A 107 -20.22 -2.85 10.14
C PRO A 107 -19.56 -2.42 8.84
N ASP A 108 -18.65 -3.23 8.29
CA ASP A 108 -17.88 -2.90 7.11
C ASP A 108 -18.26 -3.77 5.92
N THR A 109 -18.12 -3.20 4.73
CA THR A 109 -18.06 -3.97 3.50
C THR A 109 -16.58 -4.19 3.19
N ARG A 110 -16.17 -5.46 3.03
CA ARG A 110 -14.75 -5.86 2.95
C ARG A 110 -14.48 -6.61 1.67
N GLY A 111 -13.30 -6.35 1.09
CA GLY A 111 -12.75 -7.12 0.00
C GLY A 111 -11.25 -7.31 0.21
N ALA A 112 -10.62 -8.11 -0.64
CA ALA A 112 -9.18 -8.32 -0.55
C ALA A 112 -8.61 -8.68 -1.92
N PHE A 113 -7.39 -8.21 -2.16
CA PHE A 113 -6.64 -8.53 -3.35
C PHE A 113 -5.16 -8.67 -3.00
N MET A 114 -4.41 -9.29 -3.89
CA MET A 114 -2.97 -9.46 -3.74
C MET A 114 -2.27 -8.73 -4.88
N ASP A 115 -1.26 -7.92 -4.55
CA ASP A 115 -0.46 -7.25 -5.57
C ASP A 115 0.54 -8.22 -6.21
N PHE A 116 1.23 -7.76 -7.27
CA PHE A 116 2.17 -8.60 -8.02
C PHE A 116 3.35 -9.07 -7.15
N ALA A 117 3.66 -8.35 -6.07
CA ALA A 117 4.77 -8.67 -5.18
C ALA A 117 4.37 -9.62 -4.05
N GLY A 118 3.10 -10.04 -4.00
CA GLY A 118 2.61 -10.98 -2.99
C GLY A 118 2.11 -10.34 -1.71
N ASN A 119 1.94 -9.04 -1.67
CA ASN A 119 1.36 -8.38 -0.51
C ASN A 119 -0.17 -8.49 -0.54
N TYR A 120 -0.74 -8.83 0.60
CA TYR A 120 -2.18 -8.99 0.77
C TYR A 120 -2.78 -7.67 1.23
N TRP A 121 -3.73 -7.14 0.46
CA TRP A 121 -4.42 -5.89 0.77
C TRP A 121 -5.88 -6.18 1.10
N ALA A 122 -6.23 -6.05 2.38
CA ALA A 122 -7.62 -6.03 2.80
C ALA A 122 -8.12 -4.59 2.72
N VAL A 123 -9.26 -4.40 2.05
CA VAL A 123 -9.85 -3.06 1.87
C VAL A 123 -11.27 -3.07 2.41
N SER A 124 -11.65 -2.00 3.07
CA SER A 124 -12.96 -1.89 3.69
C SER A 124 -13.53 -0.49 3.60
N THR A 125 -14.84 -0.41 3.57
CA THR A 125 -15.58 0.82 3.80
C THR A 125 -16.60 0.55 4.90
N GLN A 126 -16.62 1.39 5.93
CA GLN A 126 -17.65 1.30 6.96
C GLN A 126 -19.00 1.69 6.37
N THR A 127 -19.97 0.82 6.47
CA THR A 127 -21.28 1.00 5.85
C THR A 127 -22.43 1.08 6.87
N ASN A 128 -22.10 0.88 8.14
CA ASN A 128 -23.10 0.99 9.22
C ASN A 128 -22.62 1.84 10.38
#